data_5d0f5d19e8b7801a05cc7e5e4ac6d695
#
_entry.id   5d0f5d19e8b7801a05cc7e5e4ac6d695
#
_cell.length_a   1.000
_cell.length_b   1.000
_cell.length_c   1.000
_cell.angle_alpha   90.00
_cell.angle_beta   90.00
_cell.angle_gamma   90.00
#
_symmetry.space_group_name_H-M   'P 1'
#
loop_
_entity.id
_entity.type
_entity.pdbx_description
1 polymer ?
#
loop_
_entity_poly.entity_id
_entity_poly.type
_entity_poly.pdbx_seq_one_letter_code
_entity_poly.pdbx_strand_id
1 'polypeptide(L)'
;MNIYNVLDYGVKPYEYCETALEKFLLSIPQDEEEKTIVFQKGTYLIDATKLREQRLYITNTVADKEFSDDETPHLNRAPVWLAGLKNVLIEGNDSKFVIHGKSTNVVISGCENIKIQNLTIDTDNPEMHELKVIGKGAFYVDYEIDEQSEYVKENGKFYFIGHDYKRALTDQSKTSWWNAHFPSDRPHFCQRMRHPLCDAF
;
A
#
# COMPACT_ATOMS: atom_id res chain seq x y z
N MET A 1 5.49 16.20 -29.37
CA MET A 1 4.71 15.82 -28.17
C MET A 1 3.78 14.68 -28.55
N ASN A 2 3.97 13.52 -27.99
CA ASN A 2 3.18 12.31 -28.26
C ASN A 2 2.13 12.16 -27.16
N ILE A 3 0.86 11.97 -27.56
CA ILE A 3 -0.24 11.79 -26.61
C ILE A 3 -0.69 10.34 -26.68
N TYR A 4 -0.73 9.69 -25.52
CA TYR A 4 -1.14 8.31 -25.32
C TYR A 4 -2.44 8.29 -24.50
N ASN A 5 -3.56 8.00 -25.13
CA ASN A 5 -4.81 7.77 -24.42
C ASN A 5 -4.82 6.31 -23.94
N VAL A 6 -4.89 6.09 -22.64
CA VAL A 6 -4.81 4.74 -22.07
C VAL A 6 -5.94 3.82 -22.53
N LEU A 7 -7.09 4.37 -22.94
CA LEU A 7 -8.21 3.58 -23.47
C LEU A 7 -7.84 2.84 -24.75
N ASP A 8 -6.97 3.44 -25.59
CA ASP A 8 -6.52 2.84 -26.86
C ASP A 8 -5.67 1.57 -26.63
N TYR A 9 -5.17 1.41 -25.40
CA TYR A 9 -4.36 0.29 -24.94
C TYR A 9 -5.13 -0.69 -24.04
N GLY A 10 -6.46 -0.52 -23.94
CA GLY A 10 -7.32 -1.39 -23.14
C GLY A 10 -7.32 -1.12 -21.64
N VAL A 11 -6.74 0.00 -21.19
CA VAL A 11 -6.79 0.43 -19.78
C VAL A 11 -8.06 1.23 -19.57
N LYS A 12 -9.09 0.61 -18.98
CA LYS A 12 -10.44 1.17 -18.87
C LYS A 12 -10.82 1.39 -17.41
N PRO A 13 -11.56 2.48 -17.11
CA PRO A 13 -12.11 2.68 -15.77
C PRO A 13 -13.20 1.65 -15.45
N TYR A 14 -13.41 1.38 -14.16
CA TYR A 14 -14.41 0.48 -13.57
C TYR A 14 -14.21 -1.01 -13.92
N GLU A 15 -13.05 -1.35 -14.47
CA GLU A 15 -12.63 -2.71 -14.76
C GLU A 15 -11.24 -2.99 -14.14
N TYR A 16 -10.92 -4.25 -13.92
CA TYR A 16 -9.57 -4.67 -13.60
C TYR A 16 -8.67 -4.50 -14.82
N CYS A 17 -7.63 -3.70 -14.71
CA CYS A 17 -6.81 -3.29 -15.84
C CYS A 17 -5.29 -3.50 -15.65
N GLU A 18 -4.87 -4.22 -14.59
CA GLU A 18 -3.46 -4.41 -14.24
C GLU A 18 -2.59 -4.90 -15.39
N THR A 19 -3.07 -5.93 -16.11
CA THR A 19 -2.32 -6.51 -17.24
C THR A 19 -2.20 -5.55 -18.43
N ALA A 20 -3.27 -4.82 -18.72
CA ALA A 20 -3.27 -3.82 -19.80
C ALA A 20 -2.39 -2.64 -19.45
N LEU A 21 -2.47 -2.16 -18.21
CA LEU A 21 -1.66 -1.05 -17.69
C LEU A 21 -0.17 -1.40 -17.70
N GLU A 22 0.21 -2.58 -17.20
CA GLU A 22 1.61 -3.02 -17.21
C GLU A 22 2.16 -3.08 -18.64
N LYS A 23 1.45 -3.72 -19.56
CA LYS A 23 1.85 -3.82 -20.97
C LYS A 23 1.96 -2.44 -21.62
N PHE A 24 1.01 -1.57 -21.34
CA PHE A 24 1.02 -0.20 -21.86
C PHE A 24 2.26 0.57 -21.38
N LEU A 25 2.51 0.60 -20.06
CA LEU A 25 3.66 1.32 -19.51
C LEU A 25 5.00 0.79 -20.04
N LEU A 26 5.12 -0.52 -20.26
CA LEU A 26 6.29 -1.14 -20.88
C LEU A 26 6.43 -0.81 -22.37
N SER A 27 5.38 -0.41 -23.06
CA SER A 27 5.42 -0.05 -24.47
C SER A 27 5.81 1.41 -24.74
N ILE A 28 5.87 2.25 -23.69
CA ILE A 28 6.23 3.67 -23.84
C ILE A 28 7.71 3.80 -24.29
N PRO A 29 7.99 4.55 -25.36
CA PRO A 29 9.36 4.73 -25.83
C PRO A 29 10.26 5.43 -24.81
N GLN A 30 11.51 4.94 -24.70
CA GLN A 30 12.54 5.49 -23.82
C GLN A 30 13.41 6.54 -24.54
N ASP A 31 12.80 7.37 -25.37
CA ASP A 31 13.46 8.45 -26.08
C ASP A 31 13.31 9.81 -25.37
N GLU A 32 13.91 10.86 -25.93
CA GLU A 32 13.88 12.23 -25.39
C GLU A 32 12.60 12.99 -25.74
N GLU A 33 11.69 12.42 -26.52
CA GLU A 33 10.48 13.12 -26.93
C GLU A 33 9.51 13.34 -25.75
N GLU A 34 8.79 14.45 -25.80
CA GLU A 34 7.74 14.73 -24.83
C GLU A 34 6.55 13.79 -25.01
N LYS A 35 6.11 13.20 -23.92
CA LYS A 35 5.02 12.22 -23.87
C LYS A 35 3.96 12.65 -22.85
N THR A 36 2.72 12.61 -23.24
CA THR A 36 1.59 12.81 -22.33
C THR A 36 0.74 11.56 -22.29
N ILE A 37 0.66 10.93 -21.14
CA ILE A 37 -0.23 9.78 -20.88
C ILE A 37 -1.51 10.31 -20.26
N VAL A 38 -2.66 10.06 -20.90
CA VAL A 38 -3.95 10.62 -20.50
C VAL A 38 -4.87 9.51 -20.04
N PHE A 39 -5.29 9.59 -18.78
CA PHE A 39 -6.37 8.75 -18.24
C PHE A 39 -7.71 9.44 -18.41
N GLN A 40 -8.75 8.69 -18.73
CA GLN A 40 -10.11 9.17 -18.63
C GLN A 40 -10.55 9.19 -17.17
N LYS A 41 -11.28 10.21 -16.75
CA LYS A 41 -11.83 10.28 -15.39
C LYS A 41 -12.60 9.02 -15.02
N GLY A 42 -12.28 8.42 -13.89
CA GLY A 42 -12.93 7.23 -13.39
C GLY A 42 -12.08 6.48 -12.37
N THR A 43 -12.60 5.34 -11.90
CA THR A 43 -11.90 4.46 -10.96
C THR A 43 -11.33 3.27 -11.71
N TYR A 44 -10.02 3.08 -11.63
CA TYR A 44 -9.28 1.97 -12.23
C TYR A 44 -8.97 0.94 -11.15
N LEU A 45 -9.42 -0.29 -11.36
CA LEU A 45 -9.18 -1.38 -10.43
C LEU A 45 -7.90 -2.12 -10.85
N ILE A 46 -7.01 -2.36 -9.89
CA ILE A 46 -5.71 -2.97 -10.15
C ILE A 46 -5.48 -4.09 -9.14
N ASP A 47 -5.47 -5.33 -9.60
CA ASP A 47 -5.09 -6.47 -8.80
C ASP A 47 -3.57 -6.67 -8.86
N ALA A 48 -2.87 -6.13 -7.86
CA ALA A 48 -1.41 -6.21 -7.81
C ALA A 48 -0.91 -7.65 -7.69
N THR A 49 -1.72 -8.60 -7.24
CA THR A 49 -1.32 -10.01 -7.14
C THR A 49 -1.07 -10.66 -8.50
N LYS A 50 -1.61 -10.08 -9.56
CA LYS A 50 -1.45 -10.54 -10.96
C LYS A 50 -0.31 -9.85 -11.70
N LEU A 51 0.28 -8.80 -11.10
CA LEU A 51 1.42 -8.11 -11.69
C LEU A 51 2.69 -8.95 -11.56
N ARG A 52 3.61 -8.72 -12.50
CA ARG A 52 4.94 -9.33 -12.48
C ARG A 52 5.71 -8.91 -11.23
N GLU A 53 6.30 -9.87 -10.56
CA GLU A 53 7.28 -9.61 -9.51
C GLU A 53 8.60 -9.14 -10.10
N GLN A 54 9.16 -8.11 -9.50
CA GLN A 54 10.43 -7.55 -9.90
C GLN A 54 11.30 -7.35 -8.67
N ARG A 55 12.60 -7.55 -8.82
CA ARG A 55 13.57 -7.28 -7.75
C ARG A 55 13.69 -5.76 -7.57
N LEU A 56 13.34 -5.30 -6.38
CA LEU A 56 13.42 -3.89 -6.01
C LEU A 56 14.02 -3.76 -4.62
N TYR A 57 15.14 -3.08 -4.53
CA TYR A 57 15.81 -2.78 -3.27
C TYR A 57 15.34 -1.44 -2.75
N ILE A 58 14.59 -1.48 -1.65
CA ILE A 58 14.13 -0.28 -0.93
C ILE A 58 14.91 -0.23 0.39
N THR A 59 15.75 0.78 0.57
CA THR A 59 16.71 0.88 1.66
C THR A 59 16.10 0.80 3.05
N ASN A 60 14.87 1.30 3.23
CA ASN A 60 14.17 1.25 4.50
C ASN A 60 13.54 -0.12 4.81
N THR A 61 13.55 -1.07 3.87
CA THR A 61 12.97 -2.41 4.06
C THR A 61 14.01 -3.52 4.15
N VAL A 62 15.27 -3.24 3.79
CA VAL A 62 16.35 -4.23 3.89
C VAL A 62 17.03 -4.26 5.25
N ALA A 63 16.68 -3.33 6.14
CA ALA A 63 17.24 -3.20 7.49
C ALA A 63 18.77 -3.31 7.50
N ASP A 64 19.30 -4.21 8.33
CA ASP A 64 20.75 -4.40 8.49
C ASP A 64 21.35 -5.41 7.49
N LYS A 65 20.57 -5.85 6.50
CA LYS A 65 21.06 -6.81 5.50
C LYS A 65 21.80 -6.11 4.40
N GLU A 66 22.92 -6.68 3.98
CA GLU A 66 23.64 -6.20 2.80
C GLU A 66 22.82 -6.40 1.54
N PHE A 67 22.95 -5.46 0.57
CA PHE A 67 22.28 -5.55 -0.72
C PHE A 67 22.68 -6.77 -1.56
N SER A 68 23.81 -7.38 -1.23
CA SER A 68 24.33 -8.60 -1.85
C SER A 68 23.74 -9.89 -1.28
N ASP A 69 22.87 -9.82 -0.28
CA ASP A 69 22.23 -11.01 0.31
C ASP A 69 21.18 -11.55 -0.66
N ASP A 70 21.61 -12.44 -1.55
CA ASP A 70 20.76 -13.10 -2.54
C ASP A 70 19.81 -14.14 -1.93
N GLU A 71 19.97 -14.51 -0.66
CA GLU A 71 19.09 -15.46 0.02
C GLU A 71 17.72 -14.87 0.33
N THR A 72 17.59 -13.54 0.33
CA THR A 72 16.30 -12.87 0.53
C THR A 72 15.86 -12.21 -0.76
N PRO A 73 14.95 -12.80 -1.51
CA PRO A 73 14.43 -12.16 -2.71
C PRO A 73 13.64 -10.90 -2.33
N HIS A 74 14.14 -9.74 -2.76
CA HIS A 74 13.44 -8.45 -2.62
C HIS A 74 12.46 -8.29 -3.78
N LEU A 75 11.47 -9.17 -3.85
CA LEU A 75 10.47 -9.18 -4.90
C LEU A 75 9.32 -8.26 -4.53
N ASN A 76 9.00 -7.36 -5.44
CA ASN A 76 7.92 -6.40 -5.30
C ASN A 76 7.09 -6.36 -6.57
N ARG A 77 5.83 -6.00 -6.42
CA ARG A 77 4.91 -5.69 -7.50
C ARG A 77 4.65 -4.19 -7.49
N ALA A 78 4.58 -3.58 -8.66
CA ALA A 78 4.29 -2.15 -8.76
C ALA A 78 3.28 -1.87 -9.88
N PRO A 79 2.08 -1.43 -9.53
CA PRO A 79 1.05 -1.02 -10.50
C PRO A 79 1.53 0.03 -11.49
N VAL A 80 2.26 1.03 -11.01
CA VAL A 80 2.86 2.07 -11.85
C VAL A 80 4.37 1.92 -11.79
N TRP A 81 4.93 1.25 -12.79
CA TRP A 81 6.38 1.09 -12.92
C TRP A 81 6.90 1.85 -14.12
N LEU A 82 7.57 2.96 -13.85
CA LEU A 82 8.24 3.78 -14.87
C LEU A 82 9.74 3.55 -14.79
N ALA A 83 10.34 3.07 -15.88
CA ALA A 83 11.77 2.79 -15.94
C ALA A 83 12.41 3.38 -17.18
N GLY A 84 13.47 4.17 -16.99
CA GLY A 84 14.25 4.76 -18.08
C GLY A 84 13.49 5.76 -18.95
N LEU A 85 12.33 6.25 -18.50
CA LEU A 85 11.51 7.17 -19.27
C LEU A 85 11.96 8.62 -19.06
N LYS A 86 11.78 9.44 -20.10
CA LYS A 86 12.11 10.86 -20.07
C LYS A 86 10.95 11.70 -20.59
N ASN A 87 10.81 12.91 -20.01
CA ASN A 87 9.85 13.93 -20.43
C ASN A 87 8.41 13.39 -20.48
N VAL A 88 7.93 12.76 -19.39
CA VAL A 88 6.60 12.16 -19.31
C VAL A 88 5.71 12.92 -18.37
N LEU A 89 4.56 13.36 -18.87
CA LEU A 89 3.43 13.82 -18.09
C LEU A 89 2.38 12.72 -18.02
N ILE A 90 2.01 12.30 -16.81
CA ILE A 90 0.83 11.49 -16.56
C ILE A 90 -0.29 12.39 -16.06
N GLU A 91 -1.34 12.55 -16.89
CA GLU A 91 -2.53 13.32 -16.59
C GLU A 91 -3.68 12.37 -16.18
N GLY A 92 -4.01 12.39 -14.91
CA GLY A 92 -5.03 11.51 -14.32
C GLY A 92 -6.47 11.98 -14.55
N ASN A 93 -6.69 13.25 -14.86
CA ASN A 93 -8.05 13.83 -15.03
C ASN A 93 -8.99 13.50 -13.85
N ASP A 94 -8.51 13.65 -12.62
CA ASP A 94 -9.22 13.27 -11.38
C ASP A 94 -9.61 11.79 -11.32
N SER A 95 -8.80 10.92 -11.89
CA SER A 95 -8.95 9.48 -11.77
C SER A 95 -8.49 8.98 -10.41
N LYS A 96 -9.03 7.81 -10.03
CA LYS A 96 -8.61 7.08 -8.84
C LYS A 96 -8.15 5.67 -9.22
N PHE A 97 -6.95 5.28 -8.78
CA PHE A 97 -6.52 3.89 -8.77
C PHE A 97 -6.88 3.27 -7.43
N VAL A 98 -7.54 2.12 -7.45
CA VAL A 98 -7.80 1.30 -6.28
C VAL A 98 -7.04 -0.01 -6.45
N ILE A 99 -6.04 -0.19 -5.60
CA ILE A 99 -5.09 -1.30 -5.70
C ILE A 99 -5.47 -2.36 -4.68
N HIS A 100 -5.64 -3.58 -5.18
CA HIS A 100 -5.81 -4.78 -4.39
C HIS A 100 -4.48 -5.52 -4.26
N GLY A 101 -4.15 -5.97 -3.06
CA GLY A 101 -2.93 -6.74 -2.80
C GLY A 101 -1.72 -5.88 -2.45
N LYS A 102 -0.70 -6.55 -1.94
CA LYS A 102 0.55 -5.93 -1.50
C LYS A 102 1.39 -5.46 -2.67
N SER A 103 1.74 -4.18 -2.68
CA SER A 103 2.53 -3.58 -3.75
C SER A 103 3.28 -2.33 -3.32
N THR A 104 4.30 -1.97 -4.07
CA THR A 104 4.86 -0.63 -4.08
C THR A 104 4.14 0.16 -5.16
N ASN A 105 3.17 0.99 -4.79
CA ASN A 105 2.19 1.56 -5.70
C ASN A 105 2.78 2.30 -6.91
N VAL A 106 3.88 3.04 -6.71
CA VAL A 106 4.57 3.78 -7.77
C VAL A 106 6.07 3.57 -7.66
N VAL A 107 6.70 3.16 -8.74
CA VAL A 107 8.16 3.06 -8.88
C VAL A 107 8.61 3.91 -10.05
N ILE A 108 9.54 4.81 -9.81
CA ILE A 108 10.19 5.65 -10.83
C ILE A 108 11.69 5.37 -10.76
N SER A 109 12.24 4.71 -11.76
CA SER A 109 13.61 4.23 -11.76
C SER A 109 14.37 4.66 -13.02
N GLY A 110 15.47 5.39 -12.84
CA GLY A 110 16.29 5.86 -13.96
C GLY A 110 15.54 6.78 -14.92
N CYS A 111 14.55 7.51 -14.45
CA CYS A 111 13.74 8.42 -15.25
C CYS A 111 14.19 9.87 -15.08
N GLU A 112 13.87 10.70 -16.07
CA GLU A 112 14.14 12.14 -16.05
C GLU A 112 12.87 12.92 -16.40
N ASN A 113 12.59 14.02 -15.69
CA ASN A 113 11.47 14.93 -15.94
C ASN A 113 10.12 14.22 -16.03
N ILE A 114 9.75 13.55 -14.93
CA ILE A 114 8.45 12.86 -14.78
C ILE A 114 7.52 13.73 -13.97
N LYS A 115 6.31 13.91 -14.46
CA LYS A 115 5.23 14.58 -13.73
C LYS A 115 3.99 13.71 -13.71
N ILE A 116 3.44 13.50 -12.52
CA ILE A 116 2.16 12.82 -12.31
C ILE A 116 1.22 13.84 -11.63
N GLN A 117 0.05 14.06 -12.19
CA GLN A 117 -0.92 15.02 -11.66
C GLN A 117 -2.35 14.55 -11.83
N ASN A 118 -3.24 15.08 -10.99
CA ASN A 118 -4.70 14.83 -11.03
C ASN A 118 -5.03 13.32 -10.94
N LEU A 119 -4.24 12.57 -10.17
CA LEU A 119 -4.38 11.14 -9.96
C LEU A 119 -4.36 10.83 -8.46
N THR A 120 -5.39 10.15 -7.98
CA THR A 120 -5.44 9.58 -6.64
C THR A 120 -5.03 8.11 -6.69
N ILE A 121 -4.18 7.67 -5.78
CA ILE A 121 -3.79 6.26 -5.63
C ILE A 121 -4.16 5.83 -4.23
N ASP A 122 -4.93 4.75 -4.13
CA ASP A 122 -5.46 4.22 -2.89
C ASP A 122 -5.41 2.68 -2.90
N THR A 123 -5.54 2.06 -1.75
CA THR A 123 -5.62 0.61 -1.60
C THR A 123 -6.97 0.23 -1.02
N ASP A 124 -7.52 -0.89 -1.45
CA ASP A 124 -8.81 -1.38 -0.94
C ASP A 124 -8.70 -1.94 0.48
N ASN A 125 -7.51 -2.41 0.87
CA ASN A 125 -7.21 -2.82 2.23
C ASN A 125 -5.80 -2.31 2.60
N PRO A 126 -5.68 -1.26 3.43
CA PRO A 126 -4.40 -0.66 3.76
C PRO A 126 -3.52 -1.65 4.55
N GLU A 127 -2.24 -1.74 4.19
CA GLU A 127 -1.27 -2.54 4.95
C GLU A 127 -0.88 -1.90 6.30
N MET A 128 -1.11 -0.61 6.44
CA MET A 128 -0.92 0.13 7.69
C MET A 128 -2.28 0.57 8.21
N HIS A 129 -2.58 0.15 9.44
CA HIS A 129 -3.84 0.49 10.10
C HIS A 129 -3.63 1.69 11.01
N GLU A 130 -4.49 2.68 10.88
CA GLU A 130 -4.47 3.86 11.73
C GLU A 130 -5.38 3.66 12.95
N LEU A 131 -4.91 4.15 14.09
CA LEU A 131 -5.64 4.12 15.35
C LEU A 131 -5.84 5.54 15.85
N LYS A 132 -7.08 5.96 15.99
CA LYS A 132 -7.37 7.25 16.58
C LYS A 132 -7.46 7.12 18.10
N VAL A 133 -6.55 7.76 18.83
CA VAL A 133 -6.59 7.80 20.29
C VAL A 133 -7.76 8.67 20.72
N ILE A 134 -8.72 8.08 21.44
CA ILE A 134 -9.91 8.74 21.95
C ILE A 134 -9.90 8.95 23.46
N GLY A 135 -8.99 8.27 24.18
CA GLY A 135 -8.80 8.42 25.61
C GLY A 135 -7.48 7.83 26.08
N LYS A 136 -6.96 8.32 27.19
CA LYS A 136 -5.76 7.77 27.81
C LYS A 136 -5.81 7.91 29.33
N GLY A 137 -5.15 7.00 30.02
CA GLY A 137 -4.89 7.05 31.45
C GLY A 137 -3.45 6.67 31.76
N ALA A 138 -3.10 6.56 33.04
CA ALA A 138 -1.73 6.20 33.45
C ALA A 138 -1.26 4.85 32.88
N PHE A 139 -2.22 3.92 32.66
CA PHE A 139 -1.92 2.54 32.32
C PHE A 139 -2.74 2.01 31.12
N TYR A 140 -3.42 2.88 30.38
CA TYR A 140 -4.21 2.47 29.24
C TYR A 140 -4.31 3.57 28.18
N VAL A 141 -4.63 3.15 26.98
CA VAL A 141 -5.04 4.00 25.86
C VAL A 141 -6.31 3.40 25.26
N ASP A 142 -7.36 4.22 25.13
CA ASP A 142 -8.54 3.89 24.35
C ASP A 142 -8.35 4.41 22.93
N TYR A 143 -8.69 3.60 21.96
CA TYR A 143 -8.56 3.96 20.54
C TYR A 143 -9.75 3.47 19.73
N GLU A 144 -10.01 4.18 18.66
CA GLU A 144 -10.98 3.87 17.63
C GLU A 144 -10.22 3.32 16.42
N ILE A 145 -10.73 2.25 15.81
CA ILE A 145 -10.18 1.63 14.62
C ILE A 145 -11.02 2.11 13.45
N ASP A 146 -10.37 2.44 12.33
CA ASP A 146 -11.03 2.77 11.08
C ASP A 146 -11.96 1.63 10.61
N GLU A 147 -13.12 1.99 10.08
CA GLU A 147 -14.13 1.02 9.62
C GLU A 147 -13.63 0.13 8.47
N GLN A 148 -12.65 0.60 7.71
CA GLN A 148 -12.05 -0.16 6.60
C GLN A 148 -10.98 -1.15 7.07
N SER A 149 -10.56 -1.07 8.34
CA SER A 149 -9.54 -1.97 8.89
C SER A 149 -10.14 -3.30 9.26
N GLU A 150 -9.76 -4.36 8.56
CA GLU A 150 -10.14 -5.72 8.91
C GLU A 150 -9.37 -6.22 10.13
N TYR A 151 -10.05 -6.86 11.06
CA TYR A 151 -9.43 -7.44 12.24
C TYR A 151 -10.14 -8.69 12.75
N VAL A 152 -9.41 -9.49 13.54
CA VAL A 152 -9.95 -10.65 14.25
C VAL A 152 -9.46 -10.67 15.69
N LYS A 153 -10.31 -11.17 16.60
CA LYS A 153 -9.95 -11.43 17.99
C LYS A 153 -9.82 -12.94 18.20
N GLU A 154 -8.65 -13.38 18.60
CA GLU A 154 -8.37 -14.79 18.85
C GLU A 154 -7.55 -14.95 20.13
N ASN A 155 -7.95 -15.86 21.00
CA ASN A 155 -7.24 -16.19 22.25
C ASN A 155 -6.88 -14.95 23.10
N GLY A 156 -7.78 -13.97 23.18
CA GLY A 156 -7.57 -12.72 23.92
C GLY A 156 -6.61 -11.74 23.25
N LYS A 157 -6.16 -12.02 22.05
CA LYS A 157 -5.32 -11.14 21.25
C LYS A 157 -6.09 -10.52 20.10
N PHE A 158 -5.67 -9.36 19.71
CA PHE A 158 -6.22 -8.62 18.58
C PHE A 158 -5.22 -8.67 17.41
N TYR A 159 -5.72 -9.00 16.23
CA TYR A 159 -4.91 -9.07 15.02
C TYR A 159 -5.55 -8.23 13.92
N PHE A 160 -4.77 -7.38 13.29
CA PHE A 160 -5.12 -6.82 12.00
C PHE A 160 -4.89 -7.84 10.89
N ILE A 161 -5.79 -7.85 9.92
CA ILE A 161 -5.75 -8.72 8.75
C ILE A 161 -5.40 -7.87 7.54
N GLY A 162 -4.32 -8.19 6.87
CA GLY A 162 -3.97 -7.63 5.56
C GLY A 162 -4.11 -8.70 4.48
N HIS A 163 -3.75 -8.38 3.25
CA HIS A 163 -3.90 -9.30 2.11
C HIS A 163 -3.15 -10.62 2.29
N ASP A 164 -1.98 -10.57 2.88
CA ASP A 164 -1.09 -11.74 3.05
C ASP A 164 -0.45 -11.79 4.43
N TYR A 165 -1.01 -11.06 5.40
CA TYR A 165 -0.52 -11.09 6.77
C TYR A 165 -1.64 -11.05 7.81
N LYS A 166 -1.33 -11.63 8.96
CA LYS A 166 -2.09 -11.50 10.19
C LYS A 166 -1.14 -10.96 11.27
N ARG A 167 -1.28 -9.70 11.62
CA ARG A 167 -0.37 -9.02 12.53
C ARG A 167 -1.03 -8.74 13.87
N ALA A 168 -0.47 -9.29 14.93
CA ALA A 168 -0.92 -8.97 16.28
C ALA A 168 -0.67 -7.50 16.60
N LEU A 169 -1.68 -6.79 17.07
CA LEU A 169 -1.53 -5.43 17.59
C LEU A 169 -0.50 -5.38 18.74
N THR A 170 -0.37 -6.49 19.44
CA THR A 170 0.54 -6.70 20.56
C THR A 170 1.65 -7.69 20.23
N ASP A 171 2.12 -7.72 18.99
CA ASP A 171 3.24 -8.58 18.67
C ASP A 171 4.45 -8.13 19.48
N GLN A 172 4.74 -8.96 20.50
CA GLN A 172 5.86 -8.76 21.42
C GLN A 172 7.19 -9.16 20.76
N SER A 173 7.41 -8.79 19.53
CA SER A 173 8.77 -8.84 19.01
C SER A 173 9.62 -7.83 19.79
N LYS A 174 10.00 -8.27 20.98
CA LYS A 174 11.04 -7.73 21.89
C LYS A 174 10.93 -6.29 22.40
N THR A 175 9.98 -5.46 21.99
CA THR A 175 9.94 -4.03 22.39
C THR A 175 8.55 -3.42 22.62
N SER A 176 7.44 -4.14 22.50
CA SER A 176 6.13 -3.53 22.77
C SER A 176 5.78 -3.60 24.26
N TRP A 177 5.71 -2.45 24.87
CA TRP A 177 5.38 -2.22 26.29
C TRP A 177 3.86 -2.31 26.57
N TRP A 178 3.05 -2.78 25.60
CA TRP A 178 1.59 -2.70 25.68
C TRP A 178 0.93 -4.05 25.42
N ASN A 179 0.02 -4.45 26.31
CA ASN A 179 -0.90 -5.58 26.09
C ASN A 179 -2.29 -5.04 25.78
N ALA A 180 -2.94 -5.54 24.75
CA ALA A 180 -4.32 -5.23 24.47
C ALA A 180 -5.23 -6.07 25.37
N HIS A 181 -6.07 -5.42 26.16
CA HIS A 181 -7.10 -6.06 26.97
C HIS A 181 -8.46 -5.66 26.44
N PHE A 182 -9.30 -6.62 26.07
CA PHE A 182 -10.59 -6.39 25.44
C PHE A 182 -11.71 -6.82 26.38
N PRO A 183 -12.44 -5.86 27.01
CA PRO A 183 -13.67 -6.18 27.72
C PRO A 183 -14.68 -6.76 26.71
N SER A 184 -15.35 -7.85 27.11
CA SER A 184 -16.28 -8.62 26.24
C SER A 184 -17.55 -7.88 25.87
N ASP A 185 -17.84 -6.76 26.52
CA ASP A 185 -19.15 -6.10 26.58
C ASP A 185 -19.20 -4.70 25.92
N ARG A 186 -18.14 -4.27 25.22
CA ARG A 186 -18.14 -2.98 24.53
C ARG A 186 -18.37 -3.11 23.02
N PRO A 187 -19.06 -2.13 22.41
CA PRO A 187 -19.27 -2.12 20.96
C PRO A 187 -17.97 -2.12 20.18
N HIS A 188 -18.01 -2.62 18.96
CA HIS A 188 -16.88 -3.01 18.13
C HIS A 188 -15.81 -1.93 17.84
N PHE A 189 -16.07 -0.68 18.15
CA PHE A 189 -15.26 0.46 17.76
C PHE A 189 -14.36 1.05 18.87
N CYS A 190 -14.46 0.60 20.12
CA CYS A 190 -13.64 1.13 21.20
C CYS A 190 -12.79 0.03 21.81
N GLN A 191 -11.48 0.14 21.70
CA GLN A 191 -10.51 -0.81 22.22
C GLN A 191 -9.61 -0.14 23.26
N ARG A 192 -9.26 -0.87 24.32
CA ARG A 192 -8.38 -0.38 25.38
C ARG A 192 -7.09 -1.20 25.43
N MET A 193 -5.95 -0.51 25.34
CA MET A 193 -4.65 -1.12 25.62
C MET A 193 -4.20 -0.80 27.05
N ARG A 194 -3.66 -1.80 27.76
CA ARG A 194 -3.11 -1.62 29.11
C ARG A 194 -1.59 -1.82 29.11
N HIS A 195 -0.93 -1.09 29.97
CA HIS A 195 0.49 -1.29 30.20
C HIS A 195 0.75 -2.61 30.95
N PRO A 196 1.79 -3.39 30.58
CA PRO A 196 2.08 -4.70 31.18
C PRO A 196 2.28 -4.69 32.71
N LEU A 197 2.66 -3.56 33.29
CA LEU A 197 2.87 -3.41 34.73
C LEU A 197 1.55 -3.39 35.55
N CYS A 198 0.39 -3.38 34.92
CA CYS A 198 -0.89 -3.40 35.64
C CYS A 198 -1.30 -4.78 36.17
N ASP A 199 -0.71 -5.86 35.66
CA ASP A 199 -1.03 -7.23 36.08
C ASP A 199 -0.11 -7.72 37.22
N ALA A 200 0.74 -6.84 37.77
CA ALA A 200 1.69 -7.16 38.85
C ALA A 200 1.25 -6.67 40.26
N PHE A 201 -0.02 -6.20 40.43
CA PHE A 201 -0.58 -5.78 41.72
C PHE A 201 -1.96 -6.37 41.95
#